data_fbf493d30641b9be1d68316b33676150
#
_entry.id   fbf493d30641b9be1d68316b33676150
#
_cell.length_a   1.000
_cell.length_b   1.000
_cell.length_c   1.000
_cell.angle_alpha   90.00
_cell.angle_beta   90.00
_cell.angle_gamma   90.00
#
_symmetry.space_group_name_H-M   'P 1'
#
loop_
_entity.id
_entity.type
_entity.pdbx_description
1 polymer ?
#
loop_
_entity_poly.entity_id
_entity_poly.type
_entity_poly.pdbx_seq_one_letter_code
_entity_poly.pdbx_strand_id
1 'polypeptide(L)'
;MCIRDSSLRRILLSSIRGTAVTAIQIDGVLHEFTSIKGVREDVTDIVLNVKSLALKSSSEGSKKLVLDAKGPGVIKASDITKINEIEILNPDLVICNLDENTNFHMEMTIGNGKGYVPAELNKPDEPPLGLIPIDSLFSPVKKVSYSVSTAREGKALDYDKLTMEIETNGSISAEDALAYSARIFQDQLGMFVNFDEPQEVTITEKPSEPEFNKNLLRKVDELEPVSYTHLTLPTIAE
;
A
#
# COMPACT_ATOMS: atom_id res chain seq x y z
N MET A 1 -21.23 -3.63 14.99
CA MET A 1 -19.90 -4.05 14.47
C MET A 1 -20.00 -4.16 12.97
N CYS A 2 -19.40 -3.26 12.26
CA CYS A 2 -19.57 -3.19 10.81
C CYS A 2 -18.64 -4.23 10.13
N ILE A 3 -19.22 -5.16 9.38
CA ILE A 3 -18.48 -6.23 8.68
C ILE A 3 -17.45 -5.62 7.72
N ARG A 4 -17.75 -4.48 7.12
CA ARG A 4 -16.85 -3.76 6.20
C ARG A 4 -15.52 -3.38 6.82
N ASP A 5 -15.52 -2.92 8.07
CA ASP A 5 -14.34 -2.38 8.74
C ASP A 5 -13.35 -3.49 9.10
N SER A 6 -13.86 -4.62 9.60
CA SER A 6 -13.06 -5.79 9.91
C SER A 6 -12.50 -6.45 8.66
N SER A 7 -13.23 -6.45 7.55
CA SER A 7 -12.78 -7.01 6.27
C SER A 7 -11.65 -6.18 5.66
N LEU A 8 -11.78 -4.85 5.64
CA LEU A 8 -10.71 -3.96 5.17
C LEU A 8 -9.43 -4.12 5.99
N ARG A 9 -9.53 -4.20 7.31
CA ARG A 9 -8.37 -4.45 8.18
C ARG A 9 -7.67 -5.76 7.82
N ARG A 10 -8.43 -6.84 7.60
CA ARG A 10 -7.84 -8.15 7.26
C ARG A 10 -7.13 -8.11 5.92
N ILE A 11 -7.71 -7.47 4.91
CA ILE A 11 -7.11 -7.32 3.59
C ILE A 11 -5.85 -6.47 3.65
N LEU A 12 -5.87 -5.35 4.39
CA LEU A 12 -4.71 -4.49 4.61
C LEU A 12 -3.52 -5.24 5.19
N LEU A 13 -3.75 -6.12 6.17
CA LEU A 13 -2.68 -6.86 6.85
C LEU A 13 -2.19 -8.09 6.08
N SER A 14 -3.03 -8.72 5.23
CA SER A 14 -2.71 -10.03 4.63
C SER A 14 -2.57 -10.03 3.11
N SER A 15 -3.20 -9.10 2.39
CA SER A 15 -3.36 -9.25 0.94
C SER A 15 -2.52 -8.29 0.11
N ILE A 16 -1.94 -7.27 0.72
CA ILE A 16 -1.07 -6.32 0.03
C ILE A 16 0.29 -6.97 -0.21
N ARG A 17 0.79 -6.83 -1.43
CA ARG A 17 2.12 -7.31 -1.81
C ARG A 17 3.20 -6.39 -1.25
N GLY A 18 4.31 -6.98 -0.85
CA GLY A 18 5.50 -6.27 -0.43
C GLY A 18 6.77 -7.04 -0.76
N THR A 19 7.89 -6.50 -0.35
CA THR A 19 9.23 -7.01 -0.60
C THR A 19 9.91 -7.29 0.73
N ALA A 20 10.53 -8.47 0.87
CA ALA A 20 11.27 -8.85 2.06
C ALA A 20 12.46 -9.75 1.71
N VAL A 21 13.40 -9.90 2.65
CA VAL A 21 14.50 -10.85 2.53
C VAL A 21 13.95 -12.25 2.81
N THR A 22 14.26 -13.21 1.93
CA THR A 22 13.81 -14.61 2.01
C THR A 22 14.92 -15.54 2.50
N ALA A 23 16.16 -15.24 2.19
CA ALA A 23 17.31 -16.02 2.61
C ALA A 23 18.56 -15.15 2.70
N ILE A 24 19.50 -15.54 3.55
CA ILE A 24 20.83 -14.95 3.60
C ILE A 24 21.89 -16.04 3.46
N GLN A 25 23.04 -15.63 2.98
CA GLN A 25 24.25 -16.45 2.95
C GLN A 25 25.41 -15.59 3.45
N ILE A 26 26.13 -16.06 4.47
CA ILE A 26 27.27 -15.36 5.08
C ILE A 26 28.50 -16.25 4.89
N ASP A 27 29.61 -15.65 4.47
CA ASP A 27 30.85 -16.39 4.30
C ASP A 27 31.34 -17.00 5.62
N GLY A 28 31.65 -18.30 5.59
CA GLY A 28 32.11 -19.04 6.75
C GLY A 28 31.04 -19.50 7.74
N VAL A 29 29.75 -19.28 7.44
CA VAL A 29 28.61 -19.67 8.27
C VAL A 29 27.82 -20.77 7.56
N LEU A 30 27.52 -21.86 8.30
CA LEU A 30 26.76 -23.00 7.78
C LEU A 30 25.33 -23.06 8.32
N HIS A 31 25.08 -22.47 9.47
CA HIS A 31 23.76 -22.48 10.12
C HIS A 31 23.59 -21.25 11.03
N GLU A 32 22.37 -20.94 11.37
CA GLU A 32 21.95 -19.75 12.13
C GLU A 32 22.44 -19.67 13.57
N PHE A 33 22.81 -20.81 14.18
CA PHE A 33 23.27 -20.88 15.58
C PHE A 33 24.79 -20.81 15.73
N THR A 34 25.46 -20.07 14.87
CA THR A 34 26.90 -19.83 14.91
C THR A 34 27.22 -18.40 15.27
N SER A 35 28.37 -18.20 15.92
CA SER A 35 28.96 -16.88 16.05
C SER A 35 30.07 -16.69 15.01
N ILE A 36 30.22 -15.47 14.50
CA ILE A 36 31.21 -15.10 13.49
C ILE A 36 32.41 -14.48 14.24
N LYS A 37 33.60 -14.96 13.97
CA LYS A 37 34.80 -14.42 14.59
C LYS A 37 35.04 -12.98 14.14
N GLY A 38 35.10 -12.04 15.09
CA GLY A 38 35.30 -10.64 14.85
C GLY A 38 33.99 -9.87 14.56
N VAL A 39 32.83 -10.49 14.72
CA VAL A 39 31.52 -9.85 14.74
C VAL A 39 30.96 -9.95 16.16
N ARG A 40 30.42 -8.86 16.66
CA ARG A 40 29.91 -8.81 18.04
C ARG A 40 28.59 -9.54 18.20
N GLU A 41 27.73 -9.44 17.20
CA GLU A 41 26.41 -10.07 17.15
C GLU A 41 26.50 -11.51 16.66
N ASP A 42 25.63 -12.36 17.17
CA ASP A 42 25.45 -13.71 16.64
C ASP A 42 24.66 -13.68 15.33
N VAL A 43 24.77 -14.75 14.53
CA VAL A 43 24.05 -14.86 13.26
C VAL A 43 22.54 -14.71 13.44
N THR A 44 21.98 -15.19 14.55
CA THR A 44 20.57 -15.02 14.89
C THR A 44 20.18 -13.55 15.05
N ASP A 45 21.03 -12.74 15.70
CA ASP A 45 20.80 -11.30 15.86
C ASP A 45 20.88 -10.58 14.50
N ILE A 46 21.85 -10.97 13.66
CA ILE A 46 21.97 -10.45 12.29
C ILE A 46 20.70 -10.76 11.49
N VAL A 47 20.17 -11.97 11.57
CA VAL A 47 18.91 -12.37 10.93
C VAL A 47 17.74 -11.49 11.39
N LEU A 48 17.63 -11.24 12.70
CA LEU A 48 16.58 -10.38 13.26
C LEU A 48 16.69 -8.93 12.77
N ASN A 49 17.91 -8.41 12.68
CA ASN A 49 18.18 -7.09 12.14
C ASN A 49 17.83 -7.01 10.64
N VAL A 50 18.21 -8.01 9.85
CA VAL A 50 17.88 -8.11 8.42
C VAL A 50 16.38 -8.21 8.18
N LYS A 51 15.63 -8.92 9.04
CA LYS A 51 14.15 -8.97 8.97
C LYS A 51 13.49 -7.62 9.18
N SER A 52 14.16 -6.71 9.89
CA SER A 52 13.67 -5.35 10.12
C SER A 52 13.93 -4.40 8.96
N LEU A 53 14.61 -4.84 7.89
CA LEU A 53 14.84 -4.03 6.69
C LEU A 53 13.53 -3.71 5.98
N ALA A 54 13.31 -2.43 5.73
CA ALA A 54 12.19 -1.95 4.93
C ALA A 54 12.67 -1.76 3.48
N LEU A 55 12.18 -2.63 2.58
CA LEU A 55 12.60 -2.68 1.18
C LEU A 55 11.43 -2.33 0.26
N LYS A 56 11.74 -1.62 -0.82
CA LYS A 56 10.79 -1.36 -1.91
C LYS A 56 11.42 -1.83 -3.21
N SER A 57 10.76 -2.74 -3.92
CA SER A 57 11.19 -3.21 -5.24
C SER A 57 10.30 -2.65 -6.33
N SER A 58 10.91 -2.19 -7.42
CA SER A 58 10.20 -1.70 -8.60
C SER A 58 9.90 -2.81 -9.62
N SER A 59 10.49 -4.00 -9.47
CA SER A 59 10.30 -5.12 -10.39
C SER A 59 9.93 -6.39 -9.66
N GLU A 60 9.24 -7.29 -10.33
CA GLU A 60 8.89 -8.62 -9.82
C GLU A 60 10.07 -9.59 -10.03
N GLY A 61 10.27 -10.51 -9.09
CA GLY A 61 11.27 -11.58 -9.15
C GLY A 61 12.21 -11.60 -7.95
N SER A 62 12.96 -12.70 -7.84
CA SER A 62 14.00 -12.88 -6.82
C SER A 62 15.25 -12.14 -7.22
N LYS A 63 15.85 -11.38 -6.30
CA LYS A 63 17.07 -10.61 -6.49
C LYS A 63 18.03 -10.83 -5.36
N LYS A 64 19.31 -10.62 -5.64
CA LYS A 64 20.38 -10.73 -4.65
C LYS A 64 20.93 -9.34 -4.33
N LEU A 65 21.00 -9.00 -3.06
CA LEU A 65 21.76 -7.86 -2.54
C LEU A 65 23.04 -8.39 -1.90
N VAL A 66 24.10 -7.63 -2.04
CA VAL A 66 25.40 -7.95 -1.48
C VAL A 66 25.81 -6.87 -0.48
N LEU A 67 26.31 -7.30 0.65
CA LEU A 67 26.90 -6.46 1.68
C LEU A 67 28.35 -6.86 1.88
N ASP A 68 29.26 -5.97 1.48
CA ASP A 68 30.69 -6.10 1.68
C ASP A 68 31.18 -5.03 2.64
N ALA A 69 31.73 -5.45 3.75
CA ALA A 69 32.27 -4.52 4.74
C ALA A 69 33.61 -4.98 5.33
N LYS A 70 34.44 -4.00 5.68
CA LYS A 70 35.71 -4.21 6.35
C LYS A 70 35.71 -3.45 7.67
N GLY A 71 36.01 -4.17 8.75
CA GLY A 71 36.10 -3.59 10.08
C GLY A 71 37.33 -2.69 10.29
N PRO A 72 37.39 -1.93 11.40
CA PRO A 72 36.39 -1.88 12.44
C PRO A 72 35.26 -0.87 12.12
N GLY A 73 34.03 -1.16 12.55
CA GLY A 73 32.91 -0.23 12.41
C GLY A 73 31.54 -0.83 12.59
N VAL A 74 30.56 0.05 12.63
CA VAL A 74 29.14 -0.30 12.66
C VAL A 74 28.64 -0.42 11.22
N ILE A 75 28.15 -1.58 10.85
CA ILE A 75 27.57 -1.81 9.53
C ILE A 75 26.09 -1.43 9.58
N LYS A 76 25.71 -0.56 8.68
CA LYS A 76 24.34 -0.10 8.50
C LYS A 76 23.72 -0.61 7.22
N ALA A 77 22.42 -0.51 7.11
CA ALA A 77 21.69 -0.83 5.88
C ALA A 77 22.12 0.07 4.69
N SER A 78 22.69 1.26 4.94
CA SER A 78 23.27 2.14 3.92
C SER A 78 24.46 1.54 3.18
N ASP A 79 25.17 0.59 3.81
CA ASP A 79 26.41 -0.03 3.29
C ASP A 79 26.11 -1.18 2.33
N ILE A 80 24.85 -1.58 2.21
CA ILE A 80 24.40 -2.57 1.23
C ILE A 80 24.59 -2.01 -0.18
N THR A 81 25.15 -2.82 -1.08
CA THR A 81 25.32 -2.44 -2.47
C THR A 81 23.98 -2.09 -3.11
N LYS A 82 23.86 -0.84 -3.55
CA LYS A 82 22.62 -0.34 -4.15
C LYS A 82 22.41 -0.97 -5.53
N ILE A 83 21.23 -1.52 -5.75
CA ILE A 83 20.73 -1.95 -7.04
C ILE A 83 19.62 -0.97 -7.45
N ASN A 84 19.62 -0.50 -8.69
CA ASN A 84 18.69 0.52 -9.19
C ASN A 84 17.20 0.17 -9.00
N GLU A 85 16.89 -1.09 -8.77
CA GLU A 85 15.53 -1.60 -8.68
C GLU A 85 15.04 -1.82 -7.23
N ILE A 86 15.94 -1.68 -6.24
CA ILE A 86 15.63 -1.89 -4.82
C ILE A 86 16.02 -0.64 -4.04
N GLU A 87 15.05 -0.08 -3.37
CA GLU A 87 15.23 1.07 -2.48
C GLU A 87 15.15 0.59 -1.02
N ILE A 88 16.14 0.99 -0.22
CA ILE A 88 16.18 0.75 1.22
C ILE A 88 15.63 1.98 1.91
N LEU A 89 14.53 1.81 2.65
CA LEU A 89 13.79 2.92 3.27
C LEU A 89 14.31 3.29 4.66
N ASN A 90 15.04 2.36 5.31
CA ASN A 90 15.62 2.56 6.65
C ASN A 90 17.16 2.42 6.63
N PRO A 91 17.89 3.34 6.00
CA PRO A 91 19.35 3.24 5.82
C PRO A 91 20.14 3.27 7.12
N ASP A 92 19.57 3.83 8.20
CA ASP A 92 20.22 3.95 9.51
C ASP A 92 20.14 2.68 10.37
N LEU A 93 19.43 1.65 9.91
CA LEU A 93 19.31 0.38 10.62
C LEU A 93 20.70 -0.26 10.77
N VAL A 94 21.10 -0.58 12.00
CA VAL A 94 22.34 -1.29 12.29
C VAL A 94 22.12 -2.77 12.04
N ILE A 95 22.98 -3.37 11.22
CA ILE A 95 22.97 -4.82 10.92
C ILE A 95 23.87 -5.57 11.88
N CYS A 96 25.14 -5.16 11.98
CA CYS A 96 26.10 -5.74 12.90
C CYS A 96 27.26 -4.77 13.18
N ASN A 97 28.09 -5.11 14.18
CA ASN A 97 29.32 -4.40 14.53
C ASN A 97 30.53 -5.28 14.26
N LEU A 98 31.51 -4.74 13.54
CA LEU A 98 32.75 -5.43 13.22
C LEU A 98 33.91 -4.98 14.11
N ASP A 99 34.71 -5.94 14.56
CA ASP A 99 36.00 -5.70 15.18
C ASP A 99 37.10 -5.40 14.18
N GLU A 100 38.30 -5.04 14.68
CA GLU A 100 39.47 -4.75 13.84
C GLU A 100 39.87 -5.95 12.97
N ASN A 101 40.23 -5.65 11.70
CA ASN A 101 40.71 -6.63 10.72
C ASN A 101 39.71 -7.74 10.34
N THR A 102 38.42 -7.51 10.52
CA THR A 102 37.37 -8.46 10.09
C THR A 102 36.85 -8.08 8.72
N ASN A 103 36.81 -9.05 7.79
CA ASN A 103 36.08 -8.92 6.53
C ASN A 103 34.73 -9.59 6.68
N PHE A 104 33.68 -8.91 6.32
CA PHE A 104 32.31 -9.42 6.37
C PHE A 104 31.69 -9.37 4.98
N HIS A 105 31.27 -10.53 4.48
CA HIS A 105 30.57 -10.67 3.20
C HIS A 105 29.26 -11.41 3.44
N MET A 106 28.16 -10.80 3.01
CA MET A 106 26.82 -11.37 3.13
C MET A 106 26.04 -11.14 1.83
N GLU A 107 25.47 -12.20 1.28
CA GLU A 107 24.47 -12.16 0.22
C GLU A 107 23.08 -12.30 0.82
N MET A 108 22.16 -11.43 0.40
CA MET A 108 20.74 -11.46 0.79
C MET A 108 19.89 -11.71 -0.43
N THR A 109 19.07 -12.74 -0.37
CA THR A 109 18.06 -13.01 -1.42
C THR A 109 16.77 -12.31 -1.04
N ILE A 110 16.23 -11.51 -1.96
CA ILE A 110 15.00 -10.74 -1.78
C ILE A 110 13.93 -11.35 -2.67
N GLY A 111 12.70 -11.43 -2.11
CA GLY A 111 11.53 -11.88 -2.83
C GLY A 111 10.36 -10.91 -2.67
N ASN A 112 9.39 -11.05 -3.56
CA ASN A 112 8.11 -10.38 -3.49
C ASN A 112 7.03 -11.37 -3.11
N GLY A 113 6.19 -11.01 -2.14
CA GLY A 113 5.15 -11.90 -1.65
C GLY A 113 4.00 -11.17 -0.99
N LYS A 114 3.16 -11.92 -0.29
CA LYS A 114 2.01 -11.41 0.47
C LYS A 114 2.03 -11.98 1.88
N GLY A 115 1.66 -11.15 2.85
CA GLY A 115 1.51 -11.59 4.23
C GLY A 115 2.79 -12.10 4.86
N TYR A 116 2.72 -13.23 5.58
CA TYR A 116 3.83 -13.89 6.25
C TYR A 116 4.11 -15.24 5.61
N VAL A 117 5.38 -15.51 5.32
CA VAL A 117 5.85 -16.79 4.77
C VAL A 117 6.93 -17.34 5.71
N PRO A 118 6.74 -18.56 6.28
CA PRO A 118 7.73 -19.17 7.14
C PRO A 118 8.98 -19.58 6.37
N ALA A 119 10.11 -19.67 7.06
CA ALA A 119 11.42 -19.98 6.48
C ALA A 119 11.44 -21.31 5.70
N GLU A 120 10.65 -22.30 6.15
CA GLU A 120 10.55 -23.62 5.48
C GLU A 120 10.05 -23.50 4.04
N LEU A 121 9.12 -22.59 3.77
CA LEU A 121 8.58 -22.35 2.43
C LEU A 121 9.51 -21.48 1.56
N ASN A 122 10.42 -20.73 2.16
CA ASN A 122 11.43 -19.96 1.46
C ASN A 122 12.67 -20.80 1.09
N LYS A 123 12.76 -22.04 1.61
CA LYS A 123 13.87 -22.92 1.31
C LYS A 123 13.71 -23.50 -0.11
N PRO A 124 14.69 -23.34 -1.00
CA PRO A 124 14.67 -23.98 -2.30
C PRO A 124 14.85 -25.50 -2.17
N ASP A 125 14.41 -26.26 -3.18
CA ASP A 125 14.52 -27.74 -3.19
C ASP A 125 15.97 -28.21 -3.06
N GLU A 126 16.92 -27.50 -3.69
CA GLU A 126 18.35 -27.74 -3.59
C GLU A 126 19.07 -26.51 -3.02
N PRO A 127 19.14 -26.37 -1.68
CA PRO A 127 19.76 -25.20 -1.10
C PRO A 127 21.30 -25.28 -1.25
N PRO A 128 21.96 -24.20 -1.68
CA PRO A 128 23.42 -24.13 -1.64
C PRO A 128 23.92 -24.22 -0.18
N LEU A 129 25.13 -24.72 -0.01
CA LEU A 129 25.74 -24.82 1.31
C LEU A 129 25.86 -23.43 1.96
N GLY A 130 25.43 -23.32 3.22
CA GLY A 130 25.48 -22.08 3.96
C GLY A 130 24.33 -21.11 3.68
N LEU A 131 23.33 -21.52 2.88
CA LEU A 131 22.10 -20.72 2.74
C LEU A 131 21.23 -20.86 4.00
N ILE A 132 20.92 -19.76 4.62
CA ILE A 132 20.03 -19.68 5.78
C ILE A 132 18.70 -19.09 5.33
N PRO A 133 17.62 -19.90 5.24
CA PRO A 133 16.31 -19.40 4.89
C PRO A 133 15.75 -18.58 6.07
N ILE A 134 15.10 -17.49 5.78
CA ILE A 134 14.50 -16.58 6.77
C ILE A 134 13.00 -16.52 6.54
N ASP A 135 12.25 -16.47 7.65
CA ASP A 135 10.82 -16.17 7.60
C ASP A 135 10.63 -14.70 7.17
N SER A 136 9.75 -14.50 6.20
CA SER A 136 9.59 -13.21 5.53
C SER A 136 8.23 -12.60 5.83
N LEU A 137 8.24 -11.35 6.34
CA LEU A 137 7.05 -10.54 6.48
C LEU A 137 6.96 -9.59 5.29
N PHE A 138 6.16 -9.98 4.30
CA PHE A 138 5.99 -9.18 3.08
C PHE A 138 5.01 -8.02 3.25
N SER A 139 4.11 -8.07 4.25
CA SER A 139 3.10 -7.02 4.43
C SER A 139 3.77 -5.65 4.66
N PRO A 140 3.48 -4.65 3.81
CA PRO A 140 3.97 -3.29 4.03
C PRO A 140 3.25 -2.57 5.16
N VAL A 141 2.10 -3.09 5.60
CA VAL A 141 1.30 -2.53 6.68
C VAL A 141 1.67 -3.19 8.00
N LYS A 142 2.14 -2.40 8.96
CA LYS A 142 2.56 -2.86 10.30
C LYS A 142 1.40 -2.96 11.27
N LYS A 143 0.52 -1.95 11.28
CA LYS A 143 -0.58 -1.88 12.23
C LYS A 143 -1.80 -1.21 11.60
N VAL A 144 -2.97 -1.73 11.91
CA VAL A 144 -4.25 -1.14 11.54
C VAL A 144 -5.15 -1.12 12.77
N SER A 145 -5.58 0.06 13.19
CA SER A 145 -6.62 0.26 14.17
C SER A 145 -7.80 0.97 13.53
N TYR A 146 -9.01 0.67 14.00
CA TYR A 146 -10.19 1.37 13.54
C TYR A 146 -11.17 1.60 14.68
N SER A 147 -11.92 2.69 14.58
CA SER A 147 -13.03 3.02 15.46
C SER A 147 -14.24 3.49 14.67
N VAL A 148 -15.41 3.08 15.12
CA VAL A 148 -16.70 3.47 14.53
C VAL A 148 -17.43 4.33 15.52
N SER A 149 -17.86 5.50 15.09
CA SER A 149 -18.66 6.44 15.87
C SER A 149 -19.86 6.89 15.05
N THR A 150 -20.92 7.32 15.74
CA THR A 150 -22.06 7.91 15.07
C THR A 150 -21.71 9.30 14.54
N ALA A 151 -22.17 9.60 13.34
CA ALA A 151 -22.01 10.91 12.72
C ALA A 151 -23.37 11.55 12.50
N ARG A 152 -23.43 12.88 12.59
CA ARG A 152 -24.61 13.66 12.29
C ARG A 152 -24.41 14.42 11.00
N GLU A 153 -25.31 14.25 10.06
CA GLU A 153 -25.37 15.05 8.85
C GLU A 153 -26.74 15.78 8.83
N GLY A 154 -26.69 17.10 9.07
CA GLY A 154 -27.90 17.92 9.19
C GLY A 154 -28.78 17.48 10.36
N LYS A 155 -30.01 17.01 10.09
CA LYS A 155 -30.99 16.50 11.09
C LYS A 155 -30.94 14.98 11.27
N ALA A 156 -30.25 14.24 10.38
CA ALA A 156 -30.14 12.79 10.43
C ALA A 156 -28.97 12.37 11.34
N LEU A 157 -29.21 11.38 12.20
CA LEU A 157 -28.25 10.84 13.17
C LEU A 157 -27.79 9.42 12.79
N ASP A 158 -28.24 8.91 11.66
CA ASP A 158 -28.15 7.49 11.32
C ASP A 158 -26.88 7.13 10.50
N TYR A 159 -25.88 8.01 10.49
CA TYR A 159 -24.63 7.76 9.78
C TYR A 159 -23.54 7.25 10.71
N ASP A 160 -22.82 6.23 10.25
CA ASP A 160 -21.61 5.74 10.90
C ASP A 160 -20.37 6.45 10.33
N LYS A 161 -19.52 6.94 11.23
CA LYS A 161 -18.20 7.47 10.88
C LYS A 161 -17.14 6.42 11.19
N LEU A 162 -16.45 5.96 10.15
CA LEU A 162 -15.29 5.10 10.29
C LEU A 162 -14.01 5.94 10.37
N THR A 163 -13.24 5.77 11.43
CA THR A 163 -11.90 6.33 11.58
C THR A 163 -10.90 5.19 11.58
N MET A 164 -9.93 5.23 10.67
CA MET A 164 -8.88 4.22 10.56
C MET A 164 -7.51 4.87 10.75
N GLU A 165 -6.65 4.19 11.49
CA GLU A 165 -5.25 4.53 11.69
C GLU A 165 -4.40 3.40 11.11
N ILE A 166 -3.56 3.73 10.13
CA ILE A 166 -2.77 2.76 9.37
C ILE A 166 -1.30 3.17 9.46
N GLU A 167 -0.49 2.27 10.03
CA GLU A 167 0.96 2.41 10.09
C GLU A 167 1.59 1.53 9.02
N THR A 168 2.41 2.13 8.15
CA THR A 168 3.15 1.42 7.09
C THR A 168 4.65 1.40 7.37
N ASN A 169 5.38 0.59 6.64
CA ASN A 169 6.85 0.57 6.68
C ASN A 169 7.51 1.65 5.78
N GLY A 170 6.71 2.47 5.08
CA GLY A 170 7.18 3.50 4.17
C GLY A 170 7.25 3.07 2.69
N SER A 171 7.11 1.77 2.38
CA SER A 171 7.13 1.30 0.98
C SER A 171 5.87 1.68 0.19
N ILE A 172 4.77 1.90 0.90
CA ILE A 172 3.49 2.35 0.37
C ILE A 172 2.91 3.43 1.28
N SER A 173 2.20 4.39 0.71
CA SER A 173 1.44 5.37 1.49
C SER A 173 0.22 4.71 2.14
N ALA A 174 -0.25 5.24 3.28
CA ALA A 174 -1.44 4.70 3.95
C ALA A 174 -2.70 4.84 3.08
N GLU A 175 -2.79 5.91 2.29
CA GLU A 175 -3.89 6.18 1.37
C GLU A 175 -3.92 5.16 0.22
N ASP A 176 -2.75 4.90 -0.41
CA ASP A 176 -2.64 3.90 -1.47
C ASP A 176 -2.92 2.49 -0.94
N ALA A 177 -2.41 2.15 0.26
CA ALA A 177 -2.69 0.86 0.88
C ALA A 177 -4.20 0.65 1.08
N LEU A 178 -4.91 1.68 1.54
CA LEU A 178 -6.37 1.63 1.70
C LEU A 178 -7.06 1.47 0.34
N ALA A 179 -6.65 2.23 -0.68
CA ALA A 179 -7.22 2.15 -2.03
C ALA A 179 -7.03 0.75 -2.64
N TYR A 180 -5.82 0.17 -2.53
CA TYR A 180 -5.56 -1.21 -2.99
C TYR A 180 -6.40 -2.24 -2.24
N SER A 181 -6.54 -2.09 -0.92
CA SER A 181 -7.35 -3.01 -0.12
C SER A 181 -8.83 -2.95 -0.50
N ALA A 182 -9.35 -1.75 -0.77
CA ALA A 182 -10.72 -1.55 -1.23
C ALA A 182 -10.95 -2.19 -2.61
N ARG A 183 -9.98 -2.04 -3.52
CA ARG A 183 -10.01 -2.67 -4.85
C ARG A 183 -10.04 -4.19 -4.77
N ILE A 184 -9.14 -4.78 -3.99
CA ILE A 184 -9.10 -6.23 -3.76
C ILE A 184 -10.43 -6.71 -3.18
N PHE A 185 -11.00 -5.96 -2.24
CA PHE A 185 -12.29 -6.30 -1.64
C PHE A 185 -13.44 -6.25 -2.66
N GLN A 186 -13.46 -5.24 -3.49
CA GLN A 186 -14.43 -5.10 -4.59
C GLN A 186 -14.33 -6.28 -5.56
N ASP A 187 -13.11 -6.62 -6.00
CA ASP A 187 -12.88 -7.73 -6.93
C ASP A 187 -13.33 -9.07 -6.34
N GLN A 188 -13.10 -9.30 -5.04
CA GLN A 188 -13.57 -10.49 -4.35
C GLN A 188 -15.10 -10.55 -4.21
N LEU A 189 -15.75 -9.40 -3.96
CA LEU A 189 -17.21 -9.33 -3.90
C LEU A 189 -17.86 -9.51 -5.25
N GLY A 190 -17.20 -9.15 -6.34
CA GLY A 190 -17.69 -9.34 -7.70
C GLY A 190 -18.07 -10.79 -8.01
N MET A 191 -17.42 -11.77 -7.36
CA MET A 191 -17.77 -13.20 -7.52
C MET A 191 -19.15 -13.57 -6.97
N PHE A 192 -19.71 -12.74 -6.08
CA PHE A 192 -21.05 -12.96 -5.49
C PHE A 192 -22.15 -12.20 -6.23
N VAL A 193 -21.79 -11.32 -7.17
CA VAL A 193 -22.74 -10.55 -7.97
C VAL A 193 -23.15 -11.41 -9.18
N ASN A 194 -24.35 -11.97 -9.15
CA ASN A 194 -24.89 -12.89 -10.18
C ASN A 194 -25.90 -12.22 -11.12
N PHE A 195 -26.06 -10.91 -11.03
CA PHE A 195 -26.95 -10.17 -11.90
C PHE A 195 -26.14 -9.25 -12.80
N ASP A 196 -26.55 -9.14 -14.06
CA ASP A 196 -26.01 -8.16 -14.96
C ASP A 196 -26.37 -6.79 -14.40
N GLU A 197 -25.38 -5.97 -14.02
CA GLU A 197 -25.62 -4.58 -13.71
C GLU A 197 -26.27 -3.97 -14.95
N PRO A 198 -27.47 -3.34 -14.81
CA PRO A 198 -28.00 -2.57 -15.92
C PRO A 198 -26.91 -1.59 -16.30
N GLN A 199 -26.39 -1.73 -17.53
CA GLN A 199 -25.46 -0.75 -18.04
C GLN A 199 -26.14 0.60 -17.83
N GLU A 200 -25.67 1.37 -16.85
CA GLU A 200 -25.99 2.77 -16.80
C GLU A 200 -25.57 3.31 -18.17
N VAL A 201 -26.56 3.43 -19.03
CA VAL A 201 -26.42 4.22 -20.25
C VAL A 201 -26.01 5.57 -19.68
N THR A 202 -24.72 5.83 -19.71
CA THR A 202 -24.19 7.17 -19.54
C THR A 202 -24.82 7.96 -20.68
N ILE A 203 -26.05 8.42 -20.42
CA ILE A 203 -26.63 9.50 -21.17
C ILE A 203 -25.67 10.65 -20.87
N THR A 204 -24.67 10.77 -21.74
CA THR A 204 -23.99 12.03 -21.92
C THR A 204 -25.04 12.97 -22.54
N GLU A 205 -26.06 13.29 -21.74
CA GLU A 205 -26.72 14.54 -21.89
C GLU A 205 -25.65 15.59 -21.58
N LYS A 206 -24.93 15.98 -22.65
CA LYS A 206 -24.49 17.37 -22.69
C LYS A 206 -25.71 18.15 -22.23
N PRO A 207 -25.65 18.92 -21.15
CA PRO A 207 -26.70 19.86 -20.87
C PRO A 207 -26.79 20.70 -22.16
N SER A 208 -27.81 20.43 -22.96
CA SER A 208 -28.21 21.37 -24.02
C SER A 208 -28.53 22.62 -23.22
N GLU A 209 -27.62 23.59 -23.29
CA GLU A 209 -27.93 24.94 -22.85
C GLU A 209 -29.30 25.22 -23.40
N PRO A 210 -30.30 25.56 -22.57
CA PRO A 210 -31.64 25.88 -23.08
C PRO A 210 -31.43 26.93 -24.15
N GLU A 211 -31.82 26.62 -25.40
CA GLU A 211 -31.69 27.57 -26.51
C GLU A 211 -32.31 28.87 -26.05
N PHE A 212 -31.47 29.83 -25.81
CA PHE A 212 -31.90 31.12 -25.28
C PHE A 212 -32.81 31.74 -26.36
N ASN A 213 -34.08 31.86 -26.02
CA ASN A 213 -35.07 32.38 -26.98
C ASN A 213 -34.72 33.83 -27.31
N LYS A 214 -34.15 34.05 -28.48
CA LYS A 214 -33.69 35.36 -28.97
C LYS A 214 -34.77 36.44 -28.90
N ASN A 215 -36.03 36.06 -28.83
CA ASN A 215 -37.15 36.97 -28.68
C ASN A 215 -37.22 37.61 -27.26
N LEU A 216 -36.59 37.04 -26.26
CA LEU A 216 -36.48 37.62 -24.89
C LEU A 216 -35.52 38.80 -24.82
N LEU A 217 -34.66 38.98 -25.80
CA LEU A 217 -33.68 40.11 -25.88
C LEU A 217 -34.21 41.27 -26.70
N ARG A 218 -35.40 41.17 -27.35
CA ARG A 218 -35.98 42.28 -28.04
C ARG A 218 -36.59 43.27 -27.07
N LYS A 219 -36.31 44.55 -27.31
CA LYS A 219 -36.93 45.62 -26.52
C LYS A 219 -38.45 45.61 -26.77
N VAL A 220 -39.21 45.95 -25.73
CA VAL A 220 -40.70 45.95 -25.75
C VAL A 220 -41.24 46.86 -26.88
N ASP A 221 -40.49 47.88 -27.26
CA ASP A 221 -40.83 48.84 -28.34
C ASP A 221 -40.73 48.23 -29.74
N GLU A 222 -40.03 47.08 -29.93
CA GLU A 222 -39.89 46.35 -31.17
C GLU A 222 -40.97 45.26 -31.36
N LEU A 223 -41.71 44.94 -30.29
CA LEU A 223 -42.87 44.09 -30.33
C LEU A 223 -44.06 44.98 -30.66
N GLU A 224 -44.42 45.09 -31.97
CA GLU A 224 -45.60 45.85 -32.39
C GLU A 224 -46.82 45.37 -31.57
N PRO A 225 -47.33 46.16 -30.59
CA PRO A 225 -48.53 45.79 -29.86
C PRO A 225 -49.72 45.96 -30.77
N VAL A 226 -50.27 44.83 -31.24
CA VAL A 226 -51.55 44.87 -31.94
C VAL A 226 -52.57 45.42 -30.96
N SER A 227 -53.26 46.48 -31.37
CA SER A 227 -54.03 47.48 -30.64
C SER A 227 -55.17 46.92 -29.71
N TYR A 228 -55.30 45.62 -29.46
CA TYR A 228 -56.43 45.01 -28.80
C TYR A 228 -56.11 43.93 -27.72
N THR A 229 -54.84 43.79 -27.26
CA THR A 229 -54.57 42.89 -26.16
C THR A 229 -54.50 43.63 -24.85
N HIS A 230 -55.60 43.60 -24.09
CA HIS A 230 -55.58 43.86 -22.66
C HIS A 230 -54.72 42.81 -22.00
N LEU A 231 -53.55 43.19 -21.52
CA LEU A 231 -52.72 42.38 -20.60
C LEU A 231 -53.44 42.26 -19.28
N THR A 232 -54.25 41.22 -19.11
CA THR A 232 -54.71 40.80 -17.79
C THR A 232 -53.56 40.03 -17.12
N LEU A 233 -52.90 40.67 -16.20
CA LEU A 233 -52.01 39.99 -15.25
C LEU A 233 -52.84 38.93 -14.48
N PRO A 234 -52.35 37.68 -14.36
CA PRO A 234 -53.01 36.71 -13.53
C PRO A 234 -52.92 37.19 -12.07
N THR A 235 -54.07 37.38 -11.45
CA THR A 235 -54.24 37.62 -10.00
C THR A 235 -53.78 36.36 -9.30
N ILE A 236 -52.75 36.44 -8.51
CA ILE A 236 -52.38 35.38 -7.58
C ILE A 236 -53.46 35.39 -6.50
N ALA A 237 -54.30 34.35 -6.50
CA ALA A 237 -55.22 34.10 -5.41
C ALA A 237 -54.42 33.60 -4.20
N GLU A 238 -54.60 34.22 -3.07
CA GLU A 238 -54.11 33.80 -1.75
C GLU A 238 -54.62 32.41 -1.33
#